data_49754f93a32862a6b5480e61b0e84607
#
_entry.id   49754f93a32862a6b5480e61b0e84607
#
_cell.length_a   1.000
_cell.length_b   1.000
_cell.length_c   1.000
_cell.angle_alpha   90.00
_cell.angle_beta   90.00
_cell.angle_gamma   90.00
#
_symmetry.space_group_name_H-M   'P 1'
#
loop_
_entity.id
_entity.type
_entity.pdbx_description
1 polymer ?
#
loop_
_entity_poly.entity_id
_entity_poly.type
_entity_poly.pdbx_seq_one_letter_code
_entity_poly.pdbx_strand_id
1 'polypeptide(L)'
;MEIILLERIEKLGGIGDVVTVKNGFARNYLLPNNKALRANDTNRKLFEANRAKIESDNAERRGEAEVRSKDIDGKQIVLIRQASNTGQLYGSVSVRDIIDALVEDGVEGVTKSMVELERPIKALGLIDVKVKLHPEVAVTVGVNVARSPDEAEMQSQGIDVIAAMFEEEQAEAVATALEPDSEDEFEDATAPSELAAEEAPAAGEDEEGEKE
;
A
#
# COMPACT_ATOMS: atom_id res chain seq x y z
N MET A 1 11.92 2.74 31.79
CA MET A 1 10.87 2.31 32.74
C MET A 1 10.71 0.81 32.58
N GLU A 2 10.81 0.08 33.68
CA GLU A 2 10.63 -1.37 33.69
C GLU A 2 9.16 -1.74 33.74
N ILE A 3 8.76 -2.69 32.93
CA ILE A 3 7.39 -3.19 32.81
C ILE A 3 7.39 -4.72 32.70
N ILE A 4 6.30 -5.34 33.15
CA ILE A 4 6.02 -6.76 33.01
C ILE A 4 5.01 -6.90 31.87
N LEU A 5 5.30 -7.71 30.87
CA LEU A 5 4.40 -7.96 29.74
C LEU A 5 3.28 -8.92 30.11
N LEU A 6 2.03 -8.58 29.79
CA LEU A 6 0.85 -9.44 29.97
C LEU A 6 0.49 -10.19 28.66
N GLU A 7 0.91 -9.65 27.53
CA GLU A 7 0.73 -10.22 26.20
C GLU A 7 2.09 -10.27 25.49
N ARG A 8 2.24 -11.17 24.55
CA ARG A 8 3.41 -11.17 23.66
C ARG A 8 3.42 -9.93 22.79
N ILE A 9 4.53 -9.19 22.77
CA ILE A 9 4.71 -8.01 21.93
C ILE A 9 5.92 -8.26 21.02
N GLU A 10 5.72 -8.08 19.70
CA GLU A 10 6.81 -8.17 18.75
C GLU A 10 7.96 -7.24 19.14
N LYS A 11 9.19 -7.72 19.02
CA LYS A 11 10.43 -6.99 19.32
C LYS A 11 10.68 -6.68 20.81
N LEU A 12 9.76 -7.03 21.72
CA LEU A 12 9.96 -6.80 23.17
C LEU A 12 10.11 -8.10 23.95
N GLY A 13 9.22 -9.08 23.74
CA GLY A 13 9.28 -10.35 24.47
C GLY A 13 7.93 -11.03 24.63
N GLY A 14 7.92 -12.10 25.44
CA GLY A 14 6.75 -12.91 25.78
C GLY A 14 6.01 -12.47 27.02
N ILE A 15 5.01 -13.26 27.40
CA ILE A 15 4.20 -13.05 28.59
C ILE A 15 5.08 -13.27 29.83
N GLY A 16 5.06 -12.29 30.75
CA GLY A 16 5.82 -12.35 32.00
C GLY A 16 7.23 -11.80 31.92
N ASP A 17 7.71 -11.45 30.74
CA ASP A 17 9.03 -10.84 30.61
C ASP A 17 9.07 -9.44 31.22
N VAL A 18 10.15 -9.15 31.94
CA VAL A 18 10.43 -7.82 32.47
C VAL A 18 11.34 -7.09 31.49
N VAL A 19 10.81 -6.06 30.86
CA VAL A 19 11.53 -5.31 29.82
C VAL A 19 11.62 -3.83 30.15
N THR A 20 12.73 -3.21 29.74
CA THR A 20 12.94 -1.77 29.88
C THR A 20 12.53 -1.05 28.61
N VAL A 21 11.57 -0.15 28.73
CA VAL A 21 11.03 0.62 27.59
C VAL A 21 11.08 2.13 27.82
N LYS A 22 10.91 2.89 26.75
CA LYS A 22 10.78 4.35 26.84
C LYS A 22 9.54 4.74 27.64
N ASN A 23 9.66 5.75 28.51
CA ASN A 23 8.58 6.18 29.40
C ASN A 23 7.29 6.58 28.67
N GLY A 24 7.40 7.25 27.51
CA GLY A 24 6.25 7.65 26.71
C GLY A 24 5.50 6.44 26.14
N PHE A 25 6.21 5.45 25.62
CA PHE A 25 5.61 4.23 25.07
C PHE A 25 4.88 3.42 26.15
N ALA A 26 5.49 3.27 27.32
CA ALA A 26 4.85 2.59 28.43
C ALA A 26 3.56 3.30 28.87
N ARG A 27 3.61 4.63 29.11
CA ARG A 27 2.48 5.38 29.66
C ARG A 27 1.33 5.59 28.66
N ASN A 28 1.64 5.76 27.38
CA ASN A 28 0.63 6.14 26.38
C ASN A 28 0.03 4.94 25.64
N TYR A 29 0.75 3.82 25.59
CA TYR A 29 0.33 2.66 24.80
C TYR A 29 0.19 1.39 25.66
N LEU A 30 1.23 0.97 26.38
CA LEU A 30 1.22 -0.34 27.03
C LEU A 30 0.31 -0.39 28.27
N LEU A 31 0.42 0.59 29.15
CA LEU A 31 -0.37 0.63 30.38
C LEU A 31 -1.86 0.89 30.14
N PRO A 32 -2.27 1.86 29.28
CA PRO A 32 -3.69 2.11 29.03
C PRO A 32 -4.40 0.95 28.34
N ASN A 33 -3.68 0.21 27.48
CA ASN A 33 -4.23 -0.94 26.76
C ASN A 33 -4.15 -2.26 27.57
N ASN A 34 -3.73 -2.21 28.84
CA ASN A 34 -3.54 -3.39 29.70
C ASN A 34 -2.61 -4.46 29.10
N LYS A 35 -1.65 -4.06 28.25
CA LYS A 35 -0.66 -4.95 27.64
C LYS A 35 0.54 -5.20 28.54
N ALA A 36 0.75 -4.35 29.52
CA ALA A 36 1.84 -4.47 30.48
C ALA A 36 1.48 -3.84 31.82
N LEU A 37 2.18 -4.27 32.88
CA LEU A 37 2.15 -3.68 34.21
C LEU A 37 3.51 -3.05 34.55
N ARG A 38 3.53 -2.07 35.48
CA ARG A 38 4.80 -1.58 36.01
C ARG A 38 5.49 -2.67 36.83
N ALA A 39 6.79 -2.82 36.66
CA ALA A 39 7.60 -3.81 37.37
C ALA A 39 7.87 -3.39 38.84
N ASN A 40 6.81 -3.34 39.64
CA ASN A 40 6.91 -3.15 41.10
C ASN A 40 6.74 -4.51 41.79
N ASP A 41 7.28 -4.66 43.01
CA ASP A 41 7.18 -5.91 43.77
C ASP A 41 5.74 -6.36 44.02
N THR A 42 4.83 -5.43 44.22
CA THR A 42 3.40 -5.71 44.36
C THR A 42 2.82 -6.29 43.07
N ASN A 43 3.16 -5.71 41.89
CA ASN A 43 2.67 -6.16 40.58
C ASN A 43 3.31 -7.48 40.17
N ARG A 44 4.57 -7.76 40.56
CA ARG A 44 5.21 -9.05 40.33
C ARG A 44 4.45 -10.18 41.06
N LYS A 45 4.14 -9.98 42.33
CA LYS A 45 3.34 -10.95 43.11
C LYS A 45 1.93 -11.14 42.52
N LEU A 46 1.30 -10.05 42.11
CA LEU A 46 -0.01 -10.08 41.42
C LEU A 46 0.05 -10.83 40.09
N PHE A 47 1.09 -10.62 39.30
CA PHE A 47 1.31 -11.34 38.06
C PHE A 47 1.53 -12.84 38.30
N GLU A 48 2.38 -13.20 39.28
CA GLU A 48 2.63 -14.61 39.63
C GLU A 48 1.35 -15.33 40.04
N ALA A 49 0.50 -14.67 40.86
CA ALA A 49 -0.78 -15.22 41.27
C ALA A 49 -1.79 -15.42 40.14
N ASN A 50 -1.75 -14.55 39.14
CA ASN A 50 -2.68 -14.58 38.00
C ASN A 50 -2.09 -15.18 36.71
N ARG A 51 -0.83 -15.60 36.76
CA ARG A 51 -0.10 -16.08 35.55
C ARG A 51 -0.85 -17.19 34.83
N ALA A 52 -1.30 -18.20 35.54
CA ALA A 52 -2.03 -19.33 34.91
C ALA A 52 -3.32 -18.87 34.21
N LYS A 53 -4.02 -17.89 34.82
CA LYS A 53 -5.23 -17.33 34.19
C LYS A 53 -4.91 -16.52 32.95
N ILE A 54 -3.86 -15.67 32.99
CA ILE A 54 -3.44 -14.87 31.85
C ILE A 54 -2.99 -15.76 30.68
N GLU A 55 -2.27 -16.84 30.98
CA GLU A 55 -1.83 -17.81 29.98
C GLU A 55 -3.02 -18.55 29.36
N SER A 56 -4.04 -18.96 30.16
CA SER A 56 -5.24 -19.61 29.62
C SER A 56 -6.07 -18.66 28.76
N ASP A 57 -6.32 -17.41 29.23
CA ASP A 57 -7.06 -16.40 28.47
C ASP A 57 -6.37 -16.05 27.13
N ASN A 58 -5.02 -16.02 27.12
CA ASN A 58 -4.27 -15.82 25.88
C ASN A 58 -4.35 -17.04 24.96
N ALA A 59 -4.29 -18.25 25.49
CA ALA A 59 -4.44 -19.47 24.71
C ALA A 59 -5.83 -19.57 24.05
N GLU A 60 -6.88 -19.19 24.78
CA GLU A 60 -8.25 -19.15 24.24
C GLU A 60 -8.37 -18.13 23.11
N ARG A 61 -7.91 -16.89 23.31
CA ARG A 61 -7.90 -15.83 22.27
C ARG A 61 -7.06 -16.21 21.05
N ARG A 62 -5.95 -16.89 21.28
CA ARG A 62 -5.13 -17.43 20.19
C ARG A 62 -5.89 -18.49 19.40
N GLY A 63 -6.55 -19.43 20.08
CA GLY A 63 -7.37 -20.46 19.43
C GLY A 63 -8.50 -19.86 18.59
N GLU A 64 -9.21 -18.84 19.11
CA GLU A 64 -10.23 -18.11 18.36
C GLU A 64 -9.64 -17.41 17.13
N ALA A 65 -8.45 -16.78 17.29
CA ALA A 65 -7.76 -16.12 16.18
C ALA A 65 -7.28 -17.14 15.12
N GLU A 66 -6.83 -18.33 15.53
CA GLU A 66 -6.44 -19.41 14.62
C GLU A 66 -7.63 -19.98 13.82
N VAL A 67 -8.84 -20.02 14.41
CA VAL A 67 -10.05 -20.40 13.67
C VAL A 67 -10.37 -19.33 12.62
N ARG A 68 -10.41 -18.06 13.03
CA ARG A 68 -10.70 -16.94 12.12
C ARG A 68 -9.62 -16.78 11.03
N SER A 69 -8.38 -17.12 11.34
CA SER A 69 -7.28 -17.03 10.37
C SER A 69 -7.52 -17.93 9.16
N LYS A 70 -8.10 -19.12 9.36
CA LYS A 70 -8.40 -20.05 8.27
C LYS A 70 -9.47 -19.52 7.31
N ASP A 71 -10.38 -18.70 7.83
CA ASP A 71 -11.46 -18.09 7.02
C ASP A 71 -10.96 -16.88 6.21
N ILE A 72 -9.83 -16.31 6.62
CA ILE A 72 -9.29 -15.08 6.03
C ILE A 72 -8.06 -15.36 5.17
N ASP A 73 -7.29 -16.40 5.51
CA ASP A 73 -6.03 -16.70 4.85
C ASP A 73 -6.21 -17.01 3.36
N GLY A 74 -5.43 -16.31 2.53
CA GLY A 74 -5.50 -16.47 1.08
C GLY A 74 -6.72 -15.84 0.40
N LYS A 75 -7.60 -15.14 1.12
CA LYS A 75 -8.69 -14.39 0.48
C LYS A 75 -8.14 -13.25 -0.36
N GLN A 76 -8.79 -13.03 -1.50
CA GLN A 76 -8.53 -11.89 -2.37
C GLN A 76 -9.76 -11.00 -2.38
N ILE A 77 -9.60 -9.75 -1.99
CA ILE A 77 -10.63 -8.73 -2.06
C ILE A 77 -10.40 -7.81 -3.24
N VAL A 78 -11.47 -7.45 -3.93
CA VAL A 78 -11.44 -6.57 -5.09
C VAL A 78 -11.93 -5.18 -4.69
N LEU A 79 -11.12 -4.16 -4.96
CA LEU A 79 -11.46 -2.77 -4.72
C LEU A 79 -11.48 -2.00 -6.04
N ILE A 80 -12.65 -1.56 -6.46
CA ILE A 80 -12.80 -0.76 -7.69
C ILE A 80 -12.62 0.72 -7.34
N ARG A 81 -11.59 1.35 -7.93
CA ARG A 81 -11.27 2.77 -7.73
C ARG A 81 -10.83 3.41 -9.05
N GLN A 82 -11.10 4.72 -9.20
CA GLN A 82 -10.66 5.46 -10.37
C GLN A 82 -9.15 5.71 -10.34
N ALA A 83 -8.51 5.45 -11.47
CA ALA A 83 -7.07 5.64 -11.64
C ALA A 83 -6.75 6.29 -12.98
N SER A 84 -5.55 6.88 -13.07
CA SER A 84 -4.96 7.37 -14.30
C SER A 84 -4.52 6.22 -15.21
N ASN A 85 -4.31 6.51 -16.50
CA ASN A 85 -3.72 5.56 -17.44
C ASN A 85 -2.30 5.10 -17.03
N THR A 86 -1.62 5.87 -16.20
CA THR A 86 -0.31 5.51 -15.62
C THR A 86 -0.40 4.53 -14.44
N GLY A 87 -1.58 4.01 -14.13
CA GLY A 87 -1.80 3.09 -13.00
C GLY A 87 -1.83 3.74 -11.63
N GLN A 88 -1.82 5.08 -11.54
CA GLN A 88 -1.93 5.78 -10.27
C GLN A 88 -3.38 6.12 -9.94
N LEU A 89 -3.79 5.84 -8.70
CA LEU A 89 -5.12 6.19 -8.21
C LEU A 89 -5.27 7.70 -8.03
N TYR A 90 -6.43 8.26 -8.39
CA TYR A 90 -6.75 9.67 -8.07
C TYR A 90 -6.98 9.90 -6.58
N GLY A 91 -7.15 8.83 -5.82
CA GLY A 91 -7.23 8.81 -4.36
C GLY A 91 -6.21 7.86 -3.75
N SER A 92 -6.51 7.41 -2.55
CA SER A 92 -5.74 6.36 -1.89
C SER A 92 -6.67 5.35 -1.24
N VAL A 93 -6.32 4.08 -1.30
CA VAL A 93 -7.00 3.03 -0.53
C VAL A 93 -6.41 3.03 0.87
N SER A 94 -7.27 3.21 1.85
CA SER A 94 -6.93 3.23 3.27
C SER A 94 -7.27 1.91 3.94
N VAL A 95 -6.78 1.73 5.18
CA VAL A 95 -7.15 0.59 6.04
C VAL A 95 -8.67 0.44 6.18
N ARG A 96 -9.41 1.56 6.17
CA ARG A 96 -10.86 1.53 6.30
C ARG A 96 -11.53 0.89 5.08
N ASP A 97 -11.09 1.25 3.89
CA ASP A 97 -11.64 0.70 2.64
C ASP A 97 -11.41 -0.82 2.57
N ILE A 98 -10.25 -1.29 3.05
CA ILE A 98 -9.91 -2.72 3.12
C ILE A 98 -10.84 -3.45 4.10
N ILE A 99 -11.12 -2.84 5.26
CA ILE A 99 -12.03 -3.45 6.24
C ILE A 99 -13.45 -3.50 5.70
N ASP A 100 -13.92 -2.42 5.10
CA ASP A 100 -15.27 -2.34 4.54
C ASP A 100 -15.44 -3.44 3.46
N ALA A 101 -14.43 -3.65 2.60
CA ALA A 101 -14.43 -4.73 1.61
C ALA A 101 -14.35 -6.14 2.23
N LEU A 102 -13.57 -6.33 3.30
CA LEU A 102 -13.54 -7.61 4.04
C LEU A 102 -14.89 -7.94 4.67
N VAL A 103 -15.60 -6.94 5.17
CA VAL A 103 -16.95 -7.12 5.74
C VAL A 103 -17.96 -7.47 4.64
N GLU A 104 -17.85 -6.88 3.45
CA GLU A 104 -18.65 -7.23 2.28
C GLU A 104 -18.42 -8.68 1.84
N ASP A 105 -17.18 -9.16 1.94
CA ASP A 105 -16.80 -10.58 1.70
C ASP A 105 -17.19 -11.55 2.83
N GLY A 106 -17.90 -11.04 3.85
CA GLY A 106 -18.41 -11.86 4.97
C GLY A 106 -17.39 -12.13 6.06
N VAL A 107 -16.27 -11.38 6.13
CA VAL A 107 -15.30 -11.47 7.21
C VAL A 107 -15.65 -10.45 8.28
N GLU A 108 -16.27 -10.91 9.36
CA GLU A 108 -16.63 -10.04 10.49
C GLU A 108 -15.52 -9.99 11.56
N GLY A 109 -15.50 -8.89 12.32
CA GLY A 109 -14.64 -8.74 13.51
C GLY A 109 -13.23 -8.24 13.24
N VAL A 110 -12.91 -7.81 12.02
CA VAL A 110 -11.63 -7.16 11.71
C VAL A 110 -11.69 -5.68 12.09
N THR A 111 -10.76 -5.23 12.94
CA THR A 111 -10.64 -3.84 13.37
C THR A 111 -9.47 -3.13 12.69
N LYS A 112 -9.49 -1.79 12.70
CA LYS A 112 -8.42 -0.96 12.10
C LYS A 112 -7.02 -1.23 12.68
N SER A 113 -6.96 -1.66 13.93
CA SER A 113 -5.70 -1.97 14.61
C SER A 113 -5.10 -3.31 14.19
N MET A 114 -5.89 -4.17 13.56
CA MET A 114 -5.48 -5.50 13.09
C MET A 114 -4.84 -5.44 11.69
N VAL A 115 -5.22 -4.47 10.87
CA VAL A 115 -4.68 -4.33 9.51
C VAL A 115 -3.40 -3.52 9.53
N GLU A 116 -2.31 -4.13 9.11
CA GLU A 116 -0.99 -3.49 9.04
C GLU A 116 -0.74 -2.99 7.62
N LEU A 117 -0.86 -1.68 7.44
CA LEU A 117 -0.58 -0.99 6.19
C LEU A 117 0.43 0.12 6.46
N GLU A 118 1.66 -0.03 5.95
CA GLU A 118 2.72 0.98 6.15
C GLU A 118 2.40 2.30 5.47
N ARG A 119 1.81 2.24 4.28
CA ARG A 119 1.42 3.41 3.49
C ARG A 119 0.09 3.15 2.81
N PRO A 120 -0.77 4.18 2.65
CA PRO A 120 -1.98 4.05 1.85
C PRO A 120 -1.64 3.63 0.42
N ILE A 121 -2.43 2.71 -0.14
CA ILE A 121 -2.24 2.21 -1.49
C ILE A 121 -2.62 3.31 -2.48
N LYS A 122 -1.75 3.58 -3.46
CA LYS A 122 -1.94 4.62 -4.50
C LYS A 122 -1.76 4.09 -5.93
N ALA A 123 -1.48 2.82 -6.09
CA ALA A 123 -1.29 2.19 -7.39
C ALA A 123 -2.33 1.08 -7.60
N LEU A 124 -2.63 0.79 -8.88
CA LEU A 124 -3.40 -0.39 -9.28
C LEU A 124 -2.55 -1.65 -9.12
N GLY A 125 -3.21 -2.78 -8.98
CA GLY A 125 -2.58 -4.10 -8.93
C GLY A 125 -2.90 -4.90 -7.70
N LEU A 126 -2.26 -6.07 -7.59
CA LEU A 126 -2.33 -6.98 -6.46
C LEU A 126 -1.33 -6.57 -5.38
N ILE A 127 -1.81 -6.36 -4.18
CA ILE A 127 -0.99 -5.95 -3.03
C ILE A 127 -1.33 -6.83 -1.83
N ASP A 128 -0.33 -7.44 -1.24
CA ASP A 128 -0.49 -8.26 -0.05
C ASP A 128 -0.52 -7.39 1.21
N VAL A 129 -1.59 -7.52 1.98
CA VAL A 129 -1.78 -6.79 3.23
C VAL A 129 -1.81 -7.78 4.40
N LYS A 130 -1.00 -7.48 5.42
CA LYS A 130 -0.97 -8.29 6.64
C LYS A 130 -2.08 -7.88 7.60
N VAL A 131 -2.85 -8.86 8.04
CA VAL A 131 -3.90 -8.71 9.05
C VAL A 131 -3.47 -9.47 10.30
N LYS A 132 -3.22 -8.77 11.40
CA LYS A 132 -2.84 -9.34 12.68
C LYS A 132 -4.08 -9.54 13.54
N LEU A 133 -4.57 -10.76 13.60
CA LEU A 133 -5.72 -11.12 14.44
C LEU A 133 -5.32 -11.26 15.92
N HIS A 134 -4.10 -11.76 16.15
CA HIS A 134 -3.51 -11.91 17.47
C HIS A 134 -2.01 -11.60 17.39
N PRO A 135 -1.31 -11.24 18.47
CA PRO A 135 0.13 -11.03 18.47
C PRO A 135 0.96 -12.21 17.91
N GLU A 136 0.39 -13.42 17.95
CA GLU A 136 1.02 -14.65 17.42
C GLU A 136 0.40 -15.15 16.11
N VAL A 137 -0.74 -14.60 15.69
CA VAL A 137 -1.47 -15.04 14.49
C VAL A 137 -1.62 -13.86 13.52
N ALA A 138 -0.89 -13.93 12.43
CA ALA A 138 -0.99 -12.98 11.33
C ALA A 138 -1.32 -13.74 10.05
N VAL A 139 -2.20 -13.19 9.24
CA VAL A 139 -2.62 -13.70 7.94
C VAL A 139 -2.34 -12.68 6.86
N THR A 140 -2.16 -13.15 5.63
CA THR A 140 -1.97 -12.29 4.47
C THR A 140 -3.22 -12.33 3.61
N VAL A 141 -3.73 -11.14 3.27
CA VAL A 141 -4.90 -10.95 2.41
C VAL A 141 -4.43 -10.23 1.15
N GLY A 142 -4.79 -10.78 -0.01
CA GLY A 142 -4.56 -10.15 -1.30
C GLY A 142 -5.59 -9.06 -1.55
N VAL A 143 -5.13 -7.83 -1.75
CA VAL A 143 -5.96 -6.68 -2.13
C VAL A 143 -5.74 -6.39 -3.59
N ASN A 144 -6.74 -6.63 -4.42
CA ASN A 144 -6.73 -6.33 -5.84
C ASN A 144 -7.40 -4.98 -6.08
N VAL A 145 -6.62 -3.99 -6.51
CA VAL A 145 -7.12 -2.64 -6.82
C VAL A 145 -7.17 -2.47 -8.32
N ALA A 146 -8.38 -2.33 -8.88
CA ALA A 146 -8.65 -2.21 -10.30
C ALA A 146 -9.60 -1.04 -10.62
N ARG A 147 -9.68 -0.64 -11.90
CA ARG A 147 -10.64 0.38 -12.39
C ARG A 147 -11.99 -0.23 -12.74
N SER A 148 -11.98 -1.48 -13.21
CA SER A 148 -13.15 -2.23 -13.61
C SER A 148 -13.08 -3.67 -13.10
N PRO A 149 -14.22 -4.37 -13.02
CA PRO A 149 -14.22 -5.80 -12.64
C PRO A 149 -13.44 -6.67 -13.63
N ASP A 150 -13.48 -6.33 -14.93
CA ASP A 150 -12.74 -7.06 -15.97
C ASP A 150 -11.21 -6.95 -15.77
N GLU A 151 -10.72 -5.77 -15.39
CA GLU A 151 -9.32 -5.57 -15.01
C GLU A 151 -8.93 -6.38 -13.78
N ALA A 152 -9.82 -6.45 -12.79
CA ALA A 152 -9.58 -7.24 -11.58
C ALA A 152 -9.43 -8.73 -11.90
N GLU A 153 -10.22 -9.24 -12.84
CA GLU A 153 -10.10 -10.63 -13.30
C GLU A 153 -8.77 -10.88 -14.02
N MET A 154 -8.36 -9.98 -14.92
CA MET A 154 -7.08 -10.09 -15.63
C MET A 154 -5.90 -10.03 -14.65
N GLN A 155 -5.94 -9.13 -13.67
CA GLN A 155 -4.91 -9.04 -12.63
C GLN A 155 -4.85 -10.29 -11.75
N SER A 156 -5.99 -10.92 -11.46
CA SER A 156 -6.04 -12.17 -10.71
C SER A 156 -5.39 -13.34 -11.45
N GLN A 157 -5.38 -13.29 -12.79
CA GLN A 157 -4.69 -14.24 -13.67
C GLN A 157 -3.19 -13.94 -13.83
N GLY A 158 -2.70 -12.87 -13.20
CA GLY A 158 -1.29 -12.47 -13.25
C GLY A 158 -0.91 -11.65 -14.49
N ILE A 159 -1.91 -11.13 -15.22
CA ILE A 159 -1.68 -10.25 -16.36
C ILE A 159 -1.49 -8.82 -15.85
N ASP A 160 -0.36 -8.21 -16.17
CA ASP A 160 -0.09 -6.82 -15.85
C ASP A 160 -0.86 -5.91 -16.80
N VAL A 161 -2.04 -5.45 -16.36
CA VAL A 161 -2.98 -4.67 -17.18
C VAL A 161 -2.34 -3.35 -17.65
N ILE A 162 -1.42 -2.79 -16.84
CA ILE A 162 -0.71 -1.56 -17.20
C ILE A 162 0.23 -1.83 -18.39
N ALA A 163 0.98 -2.91 -18.36
CA ALA A 163 1.87 -3.30 -19.44
C ALA A 163 1.07 -3.64 -20.72
N ALA A 164 -0.02 -4.38 -20.58
CA ALA A 164 -0.91 -4.72 -21.72
C ALA A 164 -1.52 -3.47 -22.37
N MET A 165 -1.94 -2.47 -21.60
CA MET A 165 -2.46 -1.21 -22.14
C MET A 165 -1.39 -0.39 -22.86
N PHE A 166 -0.16 -0.35 -22.34
CA PHE A 166 0.94 0.33 -23.02
C PHE A 166 1.31 -0.36 -24.34
N GLU A 167 1.24 -1.69 -24.40
CA GLU A 167 1.46 -2.44 -25.64
C GLU A 167 0.35 -2.19 -26.65
N GLU A 168 -0.91 -2.11 -26.20
CA GLU A 168 -2.07 -1.83 -27.06
C GLU A 168 -2.03 -0.40 -27.58
N GLU A 169 -1.72 0.59 -26.75
CA GLU A 169 -1.57 2.01 -27.15
C GLU A 169 -0.39 2.19 -28.13
N GLN A 170 0.72 1.47 -27.92
CA GLN A 170 1.83 1.48 -28.88
C GLN A 170 1.47 0.78 -30.19
N ALA A 171 0.72 -0.32 -30.15
CA ALA A 171 0.25 -1.01 -31.34
C ALA A 171 -0.73 -0.15 -32.17
N GLU A 172 -1.63 0.57 -31.48
CA GLU A 172 -2.57 1.51 -32.12
C GLU A 172 -1.84 2.72 -32.72
N ALA A 173 -0.86 3.27 -32.00
CA ALA A 173 -0.03 4.37 -32.47
C ALA A 173 0.79 3.98 -33.74
N VAL A 174 1.32 2.76 -33.76
CA VAL A 174 2.04 2.21 -34.93
C VAL A 174 1.06 1.92 -36.08
N ALA A 175 -0.15 1.43 -35.80
CA ALA A 175 -1.18 1.20 -36.83
C ALA A 175 -1.65 2.51 -37.47
N THR A 176 -1.84 3.57 -36.64
CA THR A 176 -2.23 4.90 -37.13
C THR A 176 -1.11 5.60 -37.89
N ALA A 177 0.15 5.29 -37.59
CA ALA A 177 1.31 5.83 -38.30
C ALA A 177 1.60 5.09 -39.64
N LEU A 178 0.97 3.94 -39.85
CA LEU A 178 1.12 3.10 -41.05
C LEU A 178 -0.04 3.26 -42.07
N GLU A 179 -1.04 4.10 -41.80
CA GLU A 179 -2.01 4.47 -42.81
C GLU A 179 -1.33 5.41 -43.83
N PRO A 180 -1.14 4.99 -45.09
CA PRO A 180 -0.56 5.85 -46.11
C PRO A 180 -1.58 6.95 -46.42
N ASP A 181 -1.14 8.18 -46.20
CA ASP A 181 -1.80 9.38 -46.68
C ASP A 181 -2.06 9.24 -48.19
N SER A 182 -3.26 8.85 -48.55
CA SER A 182 -3.68 8.72 -49.91
C SER A 182 -4.18 10.07 -50.41
N GLU A 183 -3.45 10.56 -51.40
CA GLU A 183 -3.94 11.43 -52.48
C GLU A 183 -4.32 12.85 -52.08
N ASP A 184 -3.38 13.75 -52.25
CA ASP A 184 -3.73 15.08 -52.78
C ASP A 184 -2.85 15.48 -53.95
N GLU A 185 -3.58 15.74 -55.00
CA GLU A 185 -3.28 16.14 -56.34
C GLU A 185 -2.14 17.16 -56.47
N PHE A 186 -1.18 16.79 -57.31
CA PHE A 186 -0.28 17.71 -57.99
C PHE A 186 -1.06 18.40 -59.12
N GLU A 187 -1.39 19.65 -58.98
CA GLU A 187 -1.57 20.57 -60.11
C GLU A 187 -0.59 21.74 -60.00
N ASP A 188 0.39 21.63 -60.82
CA ASP A 188 0.98 22.57 -61.77
C ASP A 188 0.78 24.08 -61.54
N ALA A 189 1.89 24.79 -61.36
CA ALA A 189 2.20 26.02 -62.11
C ALA A 189 3.56 26.64 -61.71
N THR A 190 4.52 26.45 -62.59
CA THR A 190 5.48 27.46 -63.09
C THR A 190 6.32 28.26 -62.10
N ALA A 191 7.62 28.05 -62.23
CA ALA A 191 8.74 28.97 -61.88
C ALA A 191 8.74 30.24 -62.79
N PRO A 192 9.72 31.17 -62.72
CA PRO A 192 10.73 31.53 -61.73
C PRO A 192 10.92 33.06 -61.57
N SER A 193 11.72 33.53 -60.61
CA SER A 193 12.69 34.62 -60.71
C SER A 193 13.11 35.08 -59.31
N GLU A 194 14.33 34.94 -59.01
CA GLU A 194 15.50 35.86 -59.10
C GLU A 194 15.61 36.84 -57.95
N LEU A 195 16.75 36.74 -57.30
CA LEU A 195 17.67 37.77 -56.83
C LEU A 195 17.57 38.37 -55.40
N ALA A 196 18.70 38.28 -54.82
CA ALA A 196 19.50 39.16 -53.96
C ALA A 196 19.40 38.83 -52.46
N ALA A 197 20.42 38.26 -51.91
CA ALA A 197 21.74 38.79 -51.50
C ALA A 197 21.69 39.78 -50.35
N GLU A 198 22.62 39.52 -49.41
CA GLU A 198 23.20 40.44 -48.42
C GLU A 198 22.51 40.47 -47.06
N GLU A 199 23.11 40.33 -45.93
CA GLU A 199 24.45 40.43 -45.40
C GLU A 199 24.34 40.07 -43.93
N ALA A 200 25.27 39.35 -43.40
CA ALA A 200 25.58 39.38 -41.97
C ALA A 200 26.41 40.67 -41.70
N PRO A 201 26.68 41.18 -40.52
CA PRO A 201 27.37 40.43 -39.47
C PRO A 201 27.14 40.85 -38.00
N ALA A 202 27.69 40.00 -37.13
CA ALA A 202 28.58 40.24 -36.00
C ALA A 202 28.11 40.94 -34.70
N ALA A 203 28.30 40.18 -33.63
CA ALA A 203 29.19 40.46 -32.49
C ALA A 203 28.73 41.43 -31.40
N GLY A 204 29.05 41.00 -30.19
CA GLY A 204 29.10 41.75 -28.92
C GLY A 204 28.57 40.88 -27.80
N GLU A 205 29.31 40.02 -27.16
CA GLU A 205 30.34 40.20 -26.09
C GLU A 205 29.90 41.09 -24.92
N ASP A 206 30.16 40.44 -23.77
CA ASP A 206 30.46 41.00 -22.44
C ASP A 206 29.27 41.24 -21.51
N GLU A 207 29.32 41.01 -20.27
CA GLU A 207 30.28 40.69 -19.20
C GLU A 207 29.49 40.52 -17.88
N GLU A 208 29.96 39.63 -17.07
CA GLU A 208 30.19 39.67 -15.62
C GLU A 208 29.30 40.47 -14.65
N GLY A 209 29.20 39.86 -13.51
CA GLY A 209 28.92 40.48 -12.20
C GLY A 209 28.07 39.57 -11.30
N GLU A 210 28.58 38.66 -10.57
CA GLU A 210 29.25 38.68 -9.25
C GLU A 210 28.48 39.44 -8.14
N LYS A 211 28.32 38.70 -7.02
CA LYS A 211 28.05 39.12 -5.61
C LYS A 211 26.59 39.42 -5.27
N GLU A 212 26.01 38.85 -4.20
CA GLU A 212 26.47 38.56 -2.81
C GLU A 212 25.72 37.39 -2.24
#